data_d8c7e9bf263ae3edc5b90337d26a6795
#
_entry.id   d8c7e9bf263ae3edc5b90337d26a6795
#
_cell.length_a   1.000
_cell.length_b   1.000
_cell.length_c   1.000
_cell.angle_alpha   90.00
_cell.angle_beta   90.00
_cell.angle_gamma   90.00
#
_symmetry.space_group_name_H-M   'P 1'
#
loop_
_entity.id
_entity.type
_entity.pdbx_description
1 polymer ?
#
loop_
_entity_poly.entity_id
_entity_poly.type
_entity_poly.pdbx_seq_one_letter_code
_entity_poly.pdbx_strand_id
1 'polypeptide(L)'
;MRYMCKIYKEVLRLVAEETEISTILIESKSRLADVVDARQMVVWFCFKAGMSPGVIAKKVSISRQAVCQKISTIGDKRMLRSFDFNFKRIEAQFVKLFPDDGCK
;
A
#
# COMPACT_ATOMS: atom_id res chain seq x y z
N MET A 1 -1.36 2.77 18.37
CA MET A 1 -1.49 3.97 17.61
C MET A 1 -0.19 4.40 17.02
N ARG A 2 0.81 4.65 17.84
CA ARG A 2 2.11 5.00 17.26
C ARG A 2 2.67 3.91 16.38
N TYR A 3 2.41 2.67 16.76
CA TYR A 3 2.87 1.53 16.01
C TYR A 3 2.27 1.55 14.59
N MET A 4 0.98 1.85 14.48
CA MET A 4 0.33 1.92 13.17
C MET A 4 0.86 3.06 12.31
N CYS A 5 1.17 4.19 12.93
CA CYS A 5 1.75 5.30 12.18
C CYS A 5 3.12 4.91 11.61
N LYS A 6 3.90 4.17 12.40
CA LYS A 6 5.21 3.74 11.94
C LYS A 6 5.08 2.76 10.77
N ILE A 7 4.14 1.83 10.87
CA ILE A 7 3.89 0.88 9.78
C ILE A 7 3.53 1.63 8.51
N TYR A 8 2.60 2.58 8.63
CA TYR A 8 2.16 3.33 7.47
C TYR A 8 3.33 4.07 6.81
N LYS A 9 4.15 4.73 7.61
CA LYS A 9 5.26 5.51 7.06
C LYS A 9 6.26 4.62 6.35
N GLU A 10 6.54 3.45 6.90
CA GLU A 10 7.48 2.54 6.26
C GLU A 10 6.93 1.99 4.94
N VAL A 11 5.66 1.59 4.93
CA VAL A 11 5.05 1.10 3.71
C VAL A 11 5.01 2.21 2.66
N LEU A 12 4.62 3.40 3.06
CA LEU A 12 4.54 4.52 2.13
C LEU A 12 5.91 4.80 1.52
N ARG A 13 6.95 4.79 2.34
CA ARG A 13 8.31 5.02 1.86
C ARG A 13 8.74 3.94 0.87
N LEU A 14 8.46 2.68 1.18
CA LEU A 14 8.82 1.58 0.28
C LEU A 14 8.15 1.72 -1.07
N VAL A 15 6.86 2.00 -1.07
CA VAL A 15 6.12 2.12 -2.32
C VAL A 15 6.63 3.33 -3.10
N ALA A 16 6.86 4.44 -2.42
CA ALA A 16 7.35 5.64 -3.09
C ALA A 16 8.70 5.39 -3.75
N GLU A 17 9.59 4.68 -3.06
CA GLU A 17 10.91 4.40 -3.61
C GLU A 17 10.85 3.48 -4.82
N GLU A 18 10.05 2.43 -4.73
CA GLU A 18 9.99 1.45 -5.82
C GLU A 18 9.25 1.98 -7.04
N THR A 19 8.22 2.79 -6.83
CA THR A 19 7.47 3.34 -7.95
C THR A 19 8.02 4.67 -8.43
N GLU A 20 8.92 5.27 -7.67
CA GLU A 20 9.49 6.59 -7.96
C GLU A 20 8.40 7.67 -8.00
N ILE A 21 7.38 7.51 -7.19
CA ILE A 21 6.29 8.48 -7.06
C ILE A 21 6.38 9.06 -5.65
N SER A 22 6.30 10.38 -5.55
CA SER A 22 6.47 11.01 -4.25
C SER A 22 5.34 10.64 -3.29
N THR A 23 5.66 10.62 -2.00
CA THR A 23 4.65 10.32 -0.99
C THR A 23 3.52 11.34 -1.01
N ILE A 24 3.84 12.58 -1.34
CA ILE A 24 2.82 13.62 -1.43
C ILE A 24 1.79 13.29 -2.49
N LEU A 25 2.25 12.81 -3.64
CA LEU A 25 1.34 12.41 -4.71
C LEU A 25 0.50 11.21 -4.33
N ILE A 26 1.13 10.23 -3.68
CA ILE A 26 0.40 9.03 -3.28
C ILE A 26 -0.73 9.38 -2.32
N GLU A 27 -0.49 10.32 -1.42
CA GLU A 27 -1.49 10.74 -0.45
C GLU A 27 -2.46 11.78 -1.00
N SER A 28 -2.24 12.24 -2.21
CA SER A 28 -3.11 13.23 -2.82
C SER A 28 -4.33 12.58 -3.44
N LYS A 29 -5.18 13.39 -4.04
CA LYS A 29 -6.36 12.88 -4.72
C LYS A 29 -6.12 12.70 -6.21
N SER A 30 -4.86 12.61 -6.62
CA SER A 30 -4.53 12.42 -8.02
C SER A 30 -5.15 11.13 -8.56
N ARG A 31 -5.62 11.19 -9.78
CA ARG A 31 -6.20 10.04 -10.45
C ARG A 31 -5.33 9.52 -11.59
N LEU A 32 -4.08 9.96 -11.64
CA LEU A 32 -3.15 9.42 -12.61
C LEU A 32 -2.96 7.93 -12.33
N ALA A 33 -2.93 7.14 -13.40
CA ALA A 33 -2.90 5.69 -13.27
C ALA A 33 -1.77 5.21 -12.38
N ASP A 34 -0.56 5.76 -12.58
CA ASP A 34 0.59 5.33 -11.79
C ASP A 34 0.41 5.66 -10.31
N VAL A 35 -0.17 6.82 -10.02
CA VAL A 35 -0.40 7.22 -8.63
C VAL A 35 -1.47 6.34 -8.00
N VAL A 36 -2.52 6.04 -8.74
CA VAL A 36 -3.59 5.17 -8.25
C VAL A 36 -3.04 3.79 -7.95
N ASP A 37 -2.19 3.26 -8.83
CA ASP A 37 -1.58 1.96 -8.60
C ASP A 37 -0.69 1.96 -7.37
N ALA A 38 0.12 3.02 -7.20
CA ALA A 38 0.98 3.13 -6.01
C ALA A 38 0.14 3.19 -4.75
N ARG A 39 -0.96 3.95 -4.78
CA ARG A 39 -1.85 4.06 -3.63
C ARG A 39 -2.47 2.71 -3.29
N GLN A 40 -2.84 1.94 -4.31
CA GLN A 40 -3.38 0.61 -4.07
C GLN A 40 -2.37 -0.29 -3.38
N MET A 41 -1.10 -0.21 -3.76
CA MET A 41 -0.06 -0.98 -3.10
C MET A 41 0.10 -0.56 -1.65
N VAL A 42 0.09 0.74 -1.37
CA VAL A 42 0.18 1.22 0.00
C VAL A 42 -0.97 0.66 0.84
N VAL A 43 -2.18 0.72 0.29
CA VAL A 43 -3.35 0.21 0.99
C VAL A 43 -3.19 -1.27 1.30
N TRP A 44 -2.79 -2.04 0.31
CA TRP A 44 -2.70 -3.49 0.49
C TRP A 44 -1.62 -3.89 1.49
N PHE A 45 -0.44 -3.27 1.40
CA PHE A 45 0.63 -3.63 2.32
C PHE A 45 0.35 -3.16 3.74
N CYS A 46 -0.30 -2.02 3.91
CA CYS A 46 -0.72 -1.60 5.25
C CYS A 46 -1.72 -2.58 5.84
N PHE A 47 -2.66 -3.04 5.02
CA PHE A 47 -3.63 -4.03 5.48
C PHE A 47 -2.92 -5.33 5.85
N LYS A 48 -1.98 -5.76 5.04
CA LYS A 48 -1.21 -6.97 5.30
C LYS A 48 -0.42 -6.85 6.60
N ALA A 49 0.03 -5.65 6.93
CA ALA A 49 0.79 -5.42 8.15
C ALA A 49 -0.09 -5.32 9.40
N GLY A 50 -1.40 -5.38 9.23
CA GLY A 50 -2.31 -5.40 10.36
C GLY A 50 -3.13 -4.16 10.59
N MET A 51 -3.04 -3.15 9.72
CA MET A 51 -3.85 -1.96 9.87
C MET A 51 -5.27 -2.21 9.41
N SER A 52 -6.23 -1.63 10.12
CA SER A 52 -7.63 -1.80 9.74
C SER A 52 -7.96 -0.88 8.56
N PRO A 53 -8.96 -1.26 7.75
CA PRO A 53 -9.34 -0.43 6.61
C PRO A 53 -9.73 0.99 6.99
N GLY A 54 -10.36 1.19 8.13
CA GLY A 54 -10.73 2.53 8.56
C GLY A 54 -9.54 3.42 8.82
N VAL A 55 -8.51 2.87 9.45
CA VAL A 55 -7.29 3.62 9.72
C VAL A 55 -6.57 3.93 8.41
N ILE A 56 -6.48 2.95 7.53
CA ILE A 56 -5.83 3.16 6.23
C ILE A 56 -6.55 4.26 5.46
N ALA A 57 -7.87 4.24 5.46
CA ALA A 57 -8.66 5.23 4.74
C ALA A 57 -8.32 6.66 5.17
N LYS A 58 -8.15 6.85 6.47
CA LYS A 58 -7.81 8.18 6.98
C LYS A 58 -6.43 8.60 6.53
N LYS A 59 -5.48 7.65 6.48
CA LYS A 59 -4.11 7.98 6.11
C LYS A 59 -3.98 8.36 4.64
N VAL A 60 -4.68 7.65 3.76
CA VAL A 60 -4.56 7.91 2.33
C VAL A 60 -5.68 8.79 1.78
N SER A 61 -6.53 9.31 2.63
CA SER A 61 -7.58 10.29 2.26
C SER A 61 -8.57 9.74 1.25
N ILE A 62 -8.97 8.51 1.42
CA ILE A 62 -10.04 7.91 0.61
C ILE A 62 -11.05 7.29 1.55
N SER A 63 -12.17 6.85 1.00
CA SER A 63 -13.21 6.26 1.84
C SER A 63 -12.82 4.85 2.26
N ARG A 64 -13.41 4.39 3.36
CA ARG A 64 -13.19 3.03 3.82
C ARG A 64 -13.64 2.03 2.76
N GLN A 65 -14.73 2.33 2.07
CA GLN A 65 -15.24 1.48 1.03
C GLN A 65 -14.23 1.35 -0.11
N ALA A 66 -13.58 2.45 -0.47
CA ALA A 66 -12.55 2.44 -1.51
C ALA A 66 -11.36 1.61 -1.07
N VAL A 67 -10.98 1.68 0.21
CA VAL A 67 -9.91 0.85 0.74
C VAL A 67 -10.25 -0.63 0.58
N CYS A 68 -11.44 -1.03 0.99
CA CYS A 68 -11.84 -2.42 0.88
C CYS A 68 -11.86 -2.89 -0.56
N GLN A 69 -12.28 -2.04 -1.48
CA GLN A 69 -12.30 -2.37 -2.88
C GLN A 69 -10.88 -2.57 -3.42
N LYS A 70 -9.96 -1.72 -3.02
CA LYS A 70 -8.56 -1.86 -3.44
C LYS A 70 -7.95 -3.15 -2.94
N ILE A 71 -8.28 -3.53 -1.71
CA ILE A 71 -7.78 -4.78 -1.15
C ILE A 71 -8.33 -5.97 -1.92
N SER A 72 -9.62 -5.95 -2.23
CA SER A 72 -10.24 -7.09 -2.88
C SER A 72 -9.84 -7.24 -4.35
N THR A 73 -9.44 -6.15 -5.01
CA THR A 73 -9.09 -6.21 -6.42
C THR A 73 -7.60 -6.32 -6.67
N ILE A 74 -6.79 -6.48 -5.63
CA ILE A 74 -5.34 -6.52 -5.80
C ILE A 74 -4.91 -7.68 -6.71
N GLY A 75 -5.61 -8.81 -6.62
CA GLY A 75 -5.29 -9.96 -7.45
C GLY A 75 -5.42 -9.67 -8.92
N ASP A 76 -6.49 -8.92 -9.29
CA ASP A 76 -6.69 -8.55 -10.67
C ASP A 76 -5.60 -7.61 -11.17
N LYS A 77 -5.19 -6.68 -10.32
CA LYS A 77 -4.13 -5.75 -10.70
C LYS A 77 -2.80 -6.47 -10.89
N ARG A 78 -2.56 -7.52 -10.12
CA ARG A 78 -1.31 -8.27 -10.24
C ARG A 78 -1.22 -9.05 -11.54
N MET A 79 -2.30 -9.16 -12.29
CA MET A 79 -2.23 -9.76 -13.61
C MET A 79 -1.54 -8.84 -14.61
N LEU A 80 -1.41 -7.56 -14.29
CA LEU A 80 -0.66 -6.63 -15.13
C LEU A 80 0.82 -6.74 -14.77
N ARG A 81 1.66 -6.98 -15.77
CA ARG A 81 3.07 -7.21 -15.52
C ARG A 81 3.77 -6.07 -14.80
N SER A 82 3.51 -4.85 -15.24
CA SER A 82 4.20 -3.71 -14.63
C SER A 82 3.82 -3.53 -13.18
N PHE A 83 2.54 -3.74 -12.88
CA PHE A 83 2.08 -3.65 -11.50
C PHE A 83 2.70 -4.75 -10.66
N ASP A 84 2.67 -5.98 -11.15
CA ASP A 84 3.17 -7.12 -10.38
C ASP A 84 4.68 -7.03 -10.19
N PHE A 85 5.41 -6.50 -11.17
CA PHE A 85 6.84 -6.32 -11.04
C PHE A 85 7.18 -5.44 -9.84
N ASN A 86 6.54 -4.28 -9.75
CA ASN A 86 6.74 -3.39 -8.61
C ASN A 86 6.23 -4.00 -7.33
N PHE A 87 5.10 -4.70 -7.39
CA PHE A 87 4.51 -5.34 -6.24
C PHE A 87 5.49 -6.34 -5.62
N LYS A 88 6.10 -7.17 -6.45
CA LYS A 88 7.03 -8.17 -5.94
C LYS A 88 8.28 -7.55 -5.34
N ARG A 89 8.75 -6.47 -5.92
CA ARG A 89 9.92 -5.78 -5.36
C ARG A 89 9.60 -5.17 -4.01
N ILE A 90 8.44 -4.58 -3.89
CA ILE A 90 8.00 -4.02 -2.61
C ILE A 90 7.79 -5.13 -1.59
N GLU A 91 7.20 -6.22 -2.02
CA GLU A 91 6.95 -7.35 -1.13
C GLU A 91 8.25 -7.90 -0.55
N ALA A 92 9.29 -7.99 -1.36
CA ALA A 92 10.58 -8.48 -0.88
C ALA A 92 11.13 -7.59 0.23
N GLN A 93 10.98 -6.28 0.10
CA GLN A 93 11.42 -5.36 1.15
C GLN A 93 10.49 -5.39 2.35
N PHE A 94 9.20 -5.52 2.08
CA PHE A 94 8.20 -5.56 3.13
C PHE A 94 8.43 -6.74 4.08
N VAL A 95 8.77 -7.89 3.52
CA VAL A 95 9.01 -9.08 4.34
C VAL A 95 10.20 -8.87 5.26
N LYS A 96 11.20 -8.12 4.81
CA LYS A 96 12.37 -7.83 5.66
C LYS A 96 12.01 -6.90 6.80
N LEU A 97 11.14 -5.93 6.55
CA LEU A 97 10.77 -4.97 7.58
C LEU A 97 9.70 -5.51 8.53
N PHE A 98 8.83 -6.33 8.02
CA PHE A 98 7.72 -6.89 8.80
C PHE A 98 7.73 -8.40 8.66
N PRO A 99 8.64 -9.07 9.35
CA PRO A 99 8.70 -10.54 9.25
C PRO A 99 7.38 -11.16 9.64
N ASP A 100 7.00 -12.16 8.86
CA ASP A 100 5.71 -12.72 9.02
C ASP A 100 5.70 -13.81 10.04
N ASP A 101 6.22 -13.57 11.21
CA ASP A 101 6.33 -14.60 12.14
C ASP A 101 5.13 -14.66 12.96
N GLY A 102 4.31 -14.56 13.15
CA GLY A 102 3.28 -14.70 14.00
C GLY A 102 2.01 -14.40 13.37
N CYS A 103 2.06 -13.95 12.24
CA CYS A 103 0.90 -13.48 11.68
C CYS A 103 0.07 -14.52 11.15
N LYS A 104 0.17 -15.55 11.36
CA LYS A 104 -0.73 -16.42 10.75
C LYS A 104 -1.77 -16.86 11.52
#